data_62b26770f511359006835b458d45a610
#
_entry.id   62b26770f511359006835b458d45a610
#
_cell.length_a   1.000
_cell.length_b   1.000
_cell.length_c   1.000
_cell.angle_alpha   90.00
_cell.angle_beta   90.00
_cell.angle_gamma   90.00
#
_symmetry.space_group_name_H-M   'P 1'
#
loop_
_entity.id
_entity.type
_entity.pdbx_description
1 polymer ?
#
loop_
_entity_poly.entity_id
_entity_poly.type
_entity_poly.pdbx_seq_one_letter_code
_entity_poly.pdbx_strand_id
1 'polypeptide(L)'
;DETIDYIAAYAKDTTAFTRISSRVWDEPAASDHRPIITDIIFNQPAGKIFRTEPYLQNPVGNGITVMWQTTVPTYSWVEYGTDKEHLQKARTIVDGQVICNDLQNKIRLDGLEPGKTYYYRVCSQEIMLYQAYKKVFGETAVSDFHTFTLPTTTDTDFTAIIFNDLHKHSETLQALYKQVKDLKYDFVVFNGDCIDDPANHDEATCFLSELNE
;
A
#
# COMPACT_ATOMS: atom_id res chain seq x y z
N ASP A 1 -10.30 -28.57 38.17
CA ASP A 1 -9.18 -27.63 38.02
C ASP A 1 -9.76 -26.24 37.87
N GLU A 2 -9.68 -25.46 38.94
CA GLU A 2 -10.10 -24.05 38.91
C GLU A 2 -8.98 -23.24 38.21
N THR A 3 -9.28 -22.62 37.07
CA THR A 3 -8.38 -21.65 36.45
C THR A 3 -8.46 -20.36 37.26
N ILE A 4 -7.43 -20.06 38.03
CA ILE A 4 -7.37 -18.89 38.92
C ILE A 4 -6.91 -17.65 38.13
N ASP A 5 -6.13 -17.84 37.06
CA ASP A 5 -5.55 -16.77 36.28
C ASP A 5 -6.39 -16.45 35.03
N TYR A 6 -6.60 -15.18 34.78
CA TYR A 6 -7.30 -14.71 33.57
C TYR A 6 -6.67 -13.43 33.04
N ILE A 7 -6.80 -13.24 31.75
CA ILE A 7 -6.45 -11.99 31.06
C ILE A 7 -7.73 -11.23 30.79
N ALA A 8 -7.85 -10.03 31.34
CA ALA A 8 -8.95 -9.12 31.08
C ALA A 8 -8.49 -7.93 30.26
N ALA A 9 -9.27 -7.58 29.25
CA ALA A 9 -9.09 -6.36 28.47
C ALA A 9 -10.35 -5.51 28.57
N TYR A 10 -10.18 -4.21 28.73
CA TYR A 10 -11.28 -3.26 28.78
C TYR A 10 -11.11 -2.19 27.72
N ALA A 11 -12.16 -1.92 26.97
CA ALA A 11 -12.24 -0.78 26.05
C ALA A 11 -13.60 -0.08 26.22
N LYS A 12 -13.62 1.24 26.00
CA LYS A 12 -14.87 2.01 25.98
C LYS A 12 -15.75 1.63 24.79
N ASP A 13 -15.10 1.22 23.69
CA ASP A 13 -15.75 0.71 22.50
C ASP A 13 -15.53 -0.81 22.44
N THR A 14 -16.60 -1.58 22.36
CA THR A 14 -16.57 -3.04 22.29
C THR A 14 -15.99 -3.56 20.96
N THR A 15 -15.83 -2.69 19.96
CA THR A 15 -15.20 -3.01 18.68
C THR A 15 -13.71 -2.73 18.65
N ALA A 16 -13.13 -2.16 19.73
CA ALA A 16 -11.73 -1.72 19.76
C ALA A 16 -10.70 -2.85 19.62
N PHE A 17 -11.10 -4.09 19.88
CA PHE A 17 -10.23 -5.25 19.67
C PHE A 17 -11.04 -6.54 19.46
N THR A 18 -10.38 -7.49 18.80
CA THR A 18 -10.92 -8.85 18.61
C THR A 18 -10.00 -9.85 19.28
N ARG A 19 -10.55 -10.71 20.13
CA ARG A 19 -9.84 -11.86 20.67
C ARG A 19 -9.75 -12.94 19.59
N ILE A 20 -8.53 -13.32 19.22
CA ILE A 20 -8.30 -14.36 18.22
C ILE A 20 -8.19 -15.73 18.85
N SER A 21 -7.41 -15.84 19.92
CA SER A 21 -7.22 -17.10 20.62
C SER A 21 -6.78 -16.86 22.07
N SER A 22 -7.03 -17.84 22.93
CA SER A 22 -6.38 -17.94 24.24
C SER A 22 -6.01 -19.38 24.47
N ARG A 23 -4.85 -19.62 25.06
CA ARG A 23 -4.39 -20.96 25.47
C ARG A 23 -3.59 -20.90 26.74
N VAL A 24 -3.66 -21.95 27.50
CA VAL A 24 -2.75 -22.19 28.63
C VAL A 24 -1.48 -22.83 28.09
N TRP A 25 -0.34 -22.28 28.42
CA TRP A 25 0.95 -22.88 28.09
C TRP A 25 1.27 -24.00 29.07
N ASP A 26 1.53 -25.20 28.56
CA ASP A 26 1.82 -26.36 29.39
C ASP A 26 3.33 -26.43 29.70
N GLU A 27 3.77 -25.61 30.65
CA GLU A 27 5.14 -25.57 31.14
C GLU A 27 5.15 -25.72 32.69
N PRO A 28 4.99 -26.93 33.21
CA PRO A 28 4.82 -27.17 34.65
C PRO A 28 6.09 -26.97 35.46
N ALA A 29 7.26 -26.86 34.85
CA ALA A 29 8.53 -26.78 35.53
C ALA A 29 8.89 -25.37 36.03
N ALA A 30 8.24 -24.34 35.53
CA ALA A 30 8.61 -22.95 35.81
C ALA A 30 7.83 -22.34 36.99
N SER A 31 6.58 -22.80 37.26
CA SER A 31 5.70 -22.26 38.29
C SER A 31 4.53 -23.21 38.53
N ASP A 32 3.90 -23.09 39.71
CA ASP A 32 2.61 -23.69 40.02
C ASP A 32 1.45 -23.02 39.25
N HIS A 33 1.70 -21.81 38.71
CA HIS A 33 0.80 -21.12 37.77
C HIS A 33 1.24 -21.36 36.32
N ARG A 34 0.29 -21.73 35.46
CA ARG A 34 0.53 -21.92 34.02
C ARG A 34 0.33 -20.61 33.29
N PRO A 35 1.28 -20.18 32.45
CA PRO A 35 1.11 -18.98 31.64
C PRO A 35 -0.11 -19.07 30.71
N ILE A 36 -0.89 -18.00 30.68
CA ILE A 36 -1.98 -17.84 29.72
C ILE A 36 -1.49 -16.92 28.60
N ILE A 37 -1.55 -17.40 27.36
CA ILE A 37 -1.24 -16.61 26.17
C ILE A 37 -2.55 -16.27 25.48
N THR A 38 -2.77 -14.99 25.22
CA THR A 38 -3.92 -14.50 24.49
C THR A 38 -3.46 -13.64 23.32
N ASP A 39 -3.85 -14.01 22.11
CA ASP A 39 -3.67 -13.22 20.92
C ASP A 39 -4.85 -12.22 20.81
N ILE A 40 -4.53 -10.94 20.79
CA ILE A 40 -5.50 -9.86 20.66
C ILE A 40 -5.13 -9.02 19.44
N ILE A 41 -6.09 -8.80 18.55
CA ILE A 41 -5.97 -7.79 17.49
C ILE A 41 -6.68 -6.54 17.99
N PHE A 42 -5.96 -5.43 18.04
CA PHE A 42 -6.56 -4.11 18.20
C PHE A 42 -7.17 -3.68 16.89
N ASN A 43 -8.48 -3.54 16.86
CA ASN A 43 -9.15 -2.95 15.72
C ASN A 43 -8.78 -1.47 15.71
N GLN A 44 -8.00 -1.05 14.71
CA GLN A 44 -7.84 0.37 14.46
C GLN A 44 -9.24 0.94 14.18
N PRO A 45 -9.59 2.13 14.71
CA PRO A 45 -10.79 2.81 14.25
C PRO A 45 -10.74 2.80 12.72
N ALA A 46 -11.88 2.56 12.07
CA ALA A 46 -11.99 2.46 10.61
C ALA A 46 -11.36 3.70 9.96
N GLY A 47 -10.05 3.69 9.90
CA GLY A 47 -9.22 4.69 9.28
C GLY A 47 -9.20 4.40 7.79
N LYS A 48 -9.03 5.43 6.99
CA LYS A 48 -8.83 5.29 5.55
C LYS A 48 -7.70 4.29 5.33
N ILE A 49 -7.99 3.12 4.73
CA ILE A 49 -6.98 2.08 4.43
C ILE A 49 -5.91 2.66 3.49
N PHE A 50 -6.30 3.46 2.49
CA PHE A 50 -5.36 4.14 1.61
C PHE A 50 -4.70 5.32 2.33
N ARG A 51 -3.38 5.35 2.31
CA ARG A 51 -2.57 6.48 2.75
C ARG A 51 -2.37 7.48 1.60
N THR A 52 -2.13 6.97 0.39
CA THR A 52 -1.98 7.77 -0.83
C THR A 52 -3.01 7.36 -1.88
N GLU A 53 -3.31 8.27 -2.79
CA GLU A 53 -3.93 7.90 -4.07
C GLU A 53 -2.94 7.05 -4.89
N PRO A 54 -3.40 6.23 -5.85
CA PRO A 54 -2.50 5.49 -6.71
C PRO A 54 -1.77 6.41 -7.70
N TYR A 55 -0.50 6.13 -7.90
CA TYR A 55 0.34 6.81 -8.88
C TYR A 55 1.07 5.82 -9.78
N LEU A 56 1.55 6.30 -10.92
CA LEU A 56 2.11 5.46 -11.96
C LEU A 56 3.62 5.62 -12.03
N GLN A 57 4.32 4.51 -12.25
CA GLN A 57 5.78 4.48 -12.43
C GLN A 57 6.18 3.52 -13.56
N ASN A 58 7.41 3.67 -14.04
CA ASN A 58 8.06 2.77 -14.99
C ASN A 58 7.20 2.44 -16.22
N PRO A 59 6.87 3.42 -17.07
CA PRO A 59 6.21 3.17 -18.36
C PRO A 59 7.21 2.57 -19.36
N VAL A 60 7.64 1.33 -19.13
CA VAL A 60 8.65 0.64 -19.95
C VAL A 60 8.01 -0.51 -20.71
N GLY A 61 8.35 -0.63 -21.99
CA GLY A 61 7.73 -1.60 -22.85
C GLY A 61 6.22 -1.38 -22.96
N ASN A 62 5.46 -2.45 -23.09
CA ASN A 62 4.01 -2.39 -23.14
C ASN A 62 3.41 -2.57 -21.72
N GLY A 63 3.90 -1.80 -20.76
CA GLY A 63 3.42 -1.92 -19.39
C GLY A 63 3.69 -0.69 -18.54
N ILE A 64 3.04 -0.65 -17.38
CA ILE A 64 3.14 0.41 -16.38
C ILE A 64 3.02 -0.19 -14.98
N THR A 65 3.65 0.43 -14.00
CA THR A 65 3.53 0.01 -12.61
C THR A 65 2.60 0.94 -11.85
N VAL A 66 1.59 0.38 -11.21
CA VAL A 66 0.70 1.11 -10.30
C VAL A 66 1.24 0.95 -8.89
N MET A 67 1.41 2.07 -8.19
CA MET A 67 1.90 2.12 -6.81
C MET A 67 0.95 2.93 -5.93
N TRP A 68 0.84 2.54 -4.67
CA TRP A 68 0.12 3.28 -3.62
C TRP A 68 0.55 2.80 -2.24
N GLN A 69 0.26 3.59 -1.24
CA GLN A 69 0.52 3.25 0.16
C GLN A 69 -0.77 3.00 0.91
N THR A 70 -0.68 2.11 1.91
CA THR A 70 -1.75 1.84 2.85
C THR A 70 -1.31 2.13 4.28
N THR A 71 -2.25 2.37 5.17
CA THR A 71 -2.02 2.63 6.60
C THR A 71 -1.85 1.35 7.41
N VAL A 72 -2.28 0.23 6.85
CA VAL A 72 -2.22 -1.11 7.43
C VAL A 72 -1.70 -2.11 6.41
N PRO A 73 -1.09 -3.23 6.82
CA PRO A 73 -0.70 -4.30 5.90
C PRO A 73 -1.89 -4.84 5.12
N THR A 74 -1.71 -5.04 3.82
CA THR A 74 -2.82 -5.43 2.93
C THR A 74 -2.48 -6.57 1.99
N TYR A 75 -3.55 -7.25 1.54
CA TYR A 75 -3.59 -8.03 0.33
C TYR A 75 -4.22 -7.16 -0.76
N SER A 76 -3.46 -6.86 -1.80
CA SER A 76 -3.83 -5.84 -2.76
C SER A 76 -3.84 -6.34 -4.20
N TRP A 77 -4.64 -5.66 -5.05
CA TRP A 77 -4.71 -5.91 -6.49
C TRP A 77 -5.12 -4.65 -7.25
N VAL A 78 -4.88 -4.66 -8.55
CA VAL A 78 -5.37 -3.64 -9.48
C VAL A 78 -6.44 -4.27 -10.37
N GLU A 79 -7.55 -3.58 -10.53
CA GLU A 79 -8.55 -3.87 -11.55
C GLU A 79 -8.39 -2.85 -12.69
N TYR A 80 -8.24 -3.32 -13.93
CA TYR A 80 -7.96 -2.47 -15.07
C TYR A 80 -8.56 -3.00 -16.37
N GLY A 81 -8.82 -2.12 -17.32
CA GLY A 81 -9.38 -2.47 -18.63
C GLY A 81 -9.57 -1.24 -19.52
N THR A 82 -9.92 -1.45 -20.78
CA THR A 82 -10.26 -0.38 -21.72
C THR A 82 -11.67 0.16 -21.53
N ASP A 83 -12.48 -0.53 -20.74
CA ASP A 83 -13.78 -0.08 -20.25
C ASP A 83 -13.96 -0.47 -18.78
N LYS A 84 -14.95 0.14 -18.11
CA LYS A 84 -15.19 -0.06 -16.67
C LYS A 84 -16.02 -1.31 -16.35
N GLU A 85 -16.62 -1.94 -17.36
CA GLU A 85 -17.50 -3.08 -17.18
C GLU A 85 -16.74 -4.41 -17.32
N HIS A 86 -15.64 -4.43 -18.10
CA HIS A 86 -14.83 -5.62 -18.37
C HIS A 86 -13.40 -5.43 -17.85
N LEU A 87 -13.24 -5.56 -16.54
CA LEU A 87 -11.95 -5.37 -15.87
C LEU A 87 -11.20 -6.69 -15.72
N GLN A 88 -9.91 -6.62 -15.96
CA GLN A 88 -8.95 -7.66 -15.59
C GLN A 88 -8.41 -7.38 -14.19
N LYS A 89 -7.91 -8.42 -13.52
CA LYS A 89 -7.31 -8.33 -12.19
C LYS A 89 -5.83 -8.66 -12.25
N ALA A 90 -4.98 -7.71 -11.83
CA ALA A 90 -3.54 -7.89 -11.71
C ALA A 90 -3.10 -7.98 -10.23
N ARG A 91 -2.06 -8.78 -9.98
CA ARG A 91 -1.39 -8.95 -8.68
C ARG A 91 0.10 -9.20 -8.93
N THR A 92 0.92 -8.88 -7.94
CA THR A 92 2.32 -9.28 -7.97
C THR A 92 2.43 -10.73 -7.49
N ILE A 93 2.95 -11.60 -8.35
CA ILE A 93 3.18 -13.01 -8.06
C ILE A 93 4.66 -13.31 -8.25
N VAL A 94 5.30 -13.85 -7.23
CA VAL A 94 6.71 -14.28 -7.27
C VAL A 94 6.75 -15.75 -6.82
N ASP A 95 7.37 -16.60 -7.62
CA ASP A 95 7.49 -18.03 -7.36
C ASP A 95 6.16 -18.73 -7.01
N GLY A 96 5.08 -18.31 -7.68
CA GLY A 96 3.73 -18.83 -7.47
C GLY A 96 3.02 -18.29 -6.23
N GLN A 97 3.61 -17.36 -5.50
CA GLN A 97 3.03 -16.73 -4.32
C GLN A 97 2.64 -15.28 -4.58
N VAL A 98 1.47 -14.89 -4.10
CA VAL A 98 1.04 -13.50 -4.14
C VAL A 98 1.81 -12.71 -3.09
N ILE A 99 2.47 -11.63 -3.51
CA ILE A 99 3.12 -10.70 -2.61
C ILE A 99 2.05 -9.86 -1.91
N CYS A 100 2.06 -9.86 -0.59
CA CYS A 100 1.10 -9.15 0.26
C CYS A 100 1.69 -8.90 1.65
N ASN A 101 0.89 -8.33 2.55
CA ASN A 101 1.27 -8.03 3.93
C ASN A 101 2.33 -6.92 4.02
N ASP A 102 2.18 -5.91 3.16
CA ASP A 102 3.02 -4.73 3.11
C ASP A 102 2.16 -3.46 3.12
N LEU A 103 2.77 -2.35 3.49
CA LEU A 103 2.19 -1.00 3.41
C LEU A 103 2.43 -0.36 2.04
N GLN A 104 3.49 -0.78 1.34
CA GLN A 104 3.81 -0.32 0.00
C GLN A 104 3.31 -1.32 -1.04
N ASN A 105 2.36 -0.91 -1.85
CA ASN A 105 1.78 -1.75 -2.88
C ASN A 105 2.37 -1.40 -4.24
N LYS A 106 2.84 -2.41 -4.97
CA LYS A 106 3.47 -2.28 -6.27
C LYS A 106 2.99 -3.38 -7.19
N ILE A 107 2.24 -3.02 -8.22
CA ILE A 107 1.68 -3.99 -9.17
C ILE A 107 1.98 -3.56 -10.60
N ARG A 108 2.64 -4.44 -11.33
CA ARG A 108 2.94 -4.26 -12.74
C ARG A 108 1.75 -4.68 -13.59
N LEU A 109 1.38 -3.83 -14.53
CA LEU A 109 0.46 -4.14 -15.61
C LEU A 109 1.27 -4.30 -16.90
N ASP A 110 1.23 -5.45 -17.52
CA ASP A 110 1.96 -5.78 -18.74
C ASP A 110 1.01 -6.19 -19.88
N GLY A 111 1.53 -6.24 -21.11
CA GLY A 111 0.76 -6.61 -22.27
C GLY A 111 -0.27 -5.57 -22.71
N LEU A 112 -0.05 -4.32 -22.35
CA LEU A 112 -0.92 -3.21 -22.71
C LEU A 112 -0.69 -2.79 -24.17
N GLU A 113 -1.73 -2.28 -24.81
CA GLU A 113 -1.66 -1.80 -26.19
C GLU A 113 -1.27 -0.32 -26.21
N PRO A 114 -0.20 0.07 -26.94
CA PRO A 114 0.17 1.47 -27.11
C PRO A 114 -0.97 2.31 -27.71
N GLY A 115 -1.09 3.55 -27.26
CA GLY A 115 -2.12 4.49 -27.72
C GLY A 115 -3.52 4.24 -27.16
N LYS A 116 -3.75 3.17 -26.41
CA LYS A 116 -5.03 2.93 -25.74
C LYS A 116 -5.09 3.58 -24.37
N THR A 117 -6.26 4.10 -24.01
CA THR A 117 -6.58 4.57 -22.68
C THR A 117 -7.13 3.42 -21.86
N TYR A 118 -6.58 3.25 -20.67
CA TYR A 118 -6.99 2.27 -19.67
C TYR A 118 -7.62 2.95 -18.47
N TYR A 119 -8.72 2.40 -18.00
CA TYR A 119 -9.28 2.68 -16.69
C TYR A 119 -8.65 1.71 -15.68
N TYR A 120 -8.32 2.20 -14.50
CA TYR A 120 -7.85 1.33 -13.41
C TYR A 120 -8.32 1.84 -12.05
N ARG A 121 -8.39 0.93 -11.10
CA ARG A 121 -8.58 1.23 -9.68
C ARG A 121 -7.78 0.26 -8.84
N VAL A 122 -7.40 0.67 -7.66
CA VAL A 122 -6.68 -0.16 -6.70
C VAL A 122 -7.64 -0.67 -5.63
N CYS A 123 -7.40 -1.89 -5.21
CA CYS A 123 -8.17 -2.55 -4.17
C CYS A 123 -7.19 -3.08 -3.12
N SER A 124 -7.47 -2.85 -1.85
CA SER A 124 -6.64 -3.29 -0.73
C SER A 124 -7.51 -3.88 0.36
N GLN A 125 -7.29 -5.14 0.69
CA GLN A 125 -7.92 -5.81 1.81
C GLN A 125 -6.97 -5.85 2.99
N GLU A 126 -7.40 -5.34 4.12
CA GLU A 126 -6.63 -5.34 5.36
C GLU A 126 -6.25 -6.77 5.77
N ILE A 127 -5.01 -6.94 6.22
CA ILE A 127 -4.53 -8.17 6.86
C ILE A 127 -4.37 -7.92 8.35
N MET A 128 -5.33 -8.37 9.13
CA MET A 128 -5.35 -8.23 10.59
C MET A 128 -4.41 -9.21 11.27
N LEU A 129 -4.19 -10.39 10.68
CA LEU A 129 -3.26 -11.41 11.16
C LEU A 129 -2.63 -12.13 9.98
N TYR A 130 -1.30 -12.26 10.01
CA TYR A 130 -0.54 -12.99 9.00
C TYR A 130 0.41 -14.01 9.66
N GLN A 131 -0.04 -15.25 9.76
CA GLN A 131 0.74 -16.37 10.31
C GLN A 131 0.80 -17.52 9.30
N ALA A 132 1.75 -18.43 9.44
CA ALA A 132 1.98 -19.53 8.52
C ALA A 132 0.70 -20.32 8.17
N TYR A 133 -0.12 -20.64 9.17
CA TYR A 133 -1.32 -21.46 9.01
C TYR A 133 -2.63 -20.71 9.27
N LYS A 134 -2.57 -19.42 9.60
CA LYS A 134 -3.75 -18.61 9.91
C LYS A 134 -3.58 -17.19 9.38
N LYS A 135 -4.54 -16.78 8.58
CA LYS A 135 -4.68 -15.40 8.12
C LYS A 135 -6.08 -14.90 8.48
N VAL A 136 -6.15 -13.66 8.93
CA VAL A 136 -7.42 -12.99 9.21
C VAL A 136 -7.42 -11.70 8.40
N PHE A 137 -8.46 -11.54 7.60
CA PHE A 137 -8.64 -10.38 6.74
C PHE A 137 -9.71 -9.47 7.34
N GLY A 138 -9.51 -8.17 7.21
CA GLY A 138 -10.45 -7.13 7.57
C GLY A 138 -11.21 -6.61 6.35
N GLU A 139 -11.50 -5.32 6.37
CA GLU A 139 -12.24 -4.62 5.32
C GLU A 139 -11.46 -4.52 4.01
N THR A 140 -12.19 -4.32 2.92
CA THR A 140 -11.61 -4.05 1.60
C THR A 140 -11.94 -2.62 1.21
N ALA A 141 -10.90 -1.82 0.95
CA ALA A 141 -11.03 -0.51 0.35
C ALA A 141 -10.82 -0.59 -1.17
N VAL A 142 -11.55 0.23 -1.89
CA VAL A 142 -11.47 0.36 -3.35
C VAL A 142 -11.35 1.84 -3.67
N SER A 143 -10.38 2.23 -4.51
CA SER A 143 -10.21 3.62 -4.95
C SER A 143 -11.26 4.00 -5.99
N ASP A 144 -11.35 5.28 -6.28
CA ASP A 144 -11.99 5.76 -7.48
C ASP A 144 -11.29 5.25 -8.73
N PHE A 145 -11.93 5.40 -9.90
CA PHE A 145 -11.31 5.08 -11.16
C PHE A 145 -10.35 6.19 -11.61
N HIS A 146 -9.16 5.78 -11.97
CA HIS A 146 -8.14 6.58 -12.64
C HIS A 146 -7.98 6.14 -14.08
N THR A 147 -7.26 6.93 -14.87
CA THR A 147 -6.97 6.60 -16.29
C THR A 147 -5.52 6.87 -16.61
N PHE A 148 -4.98 6.12 -17.55
CA PHE A 148 -3.73 6.43 -18.22
C PHE A 148 -3.81 6.01 -19.70
N THR A 149 -2.96 6.62 -20.51
CA THR A 149 -2.79 6.25 -21.93
C THR A 149 -1.30 5.98 -22.15
N LEU A 150 -0.97 4.81 -22.68
CA LEU A 150 0.42 4.54 -23.09
C LEU A 150 0.74 5.32 -24.36
N PRO A 151 1.95 5.89 -24.48
CA PRO A 151 2.41 6.52 -25.70
C PRO A 151 2.32 5.56 -26.89
N THR A 152 2.13 6.10 -28.07
CA THR A 152 2.22 5.31 -29.30
C THR A 152 3.69 5.09 -29.68
N THR A 153 3.97 4.14 -30.55
CA THR A 153 5.34 3.90 -31.04
C THR A 153 5.84 5.01 -31.96
N THR A 154 4.96 5.93 -32.35
CA THR A 154 5.26 7.08 -33.24
C THR A 154 5.47 8.37 -32.44
N ASP A 155 5.19 8.39 -31.17
CA ASP A 155 5.43 9.55 -30.31
C ASP A 155 6.94 9.67 -30.08
N THR A 156 7.52 10.78 -30.53
CA THR A 156 8.97 11.04 -30.47
C THR A 156 9.33 12.16 -29.51
N ASP A 157 8.35 12.99 -29.17
CA ASP A 157 8.56 14.16 -28.33
C ASP A 157 7.88 13.96 -26.98
N PHE A 158 8.58 14.33 -25.92
CA PHE A 158 8.04 14.34 -24.57
C PHE A 158 8.60 15.53 -23.78
N THR A 159 7.87 15.93 -22.77
CA THR A 159 8.28 16.95 -21.80
C THR A 159 8.35 16.31 -20.42
N ALA A 160 9.50 16.44 -19.77
CA ALA A 160 9.70 15.98 -18.40
C ALA A 160 10.01 17.14 -17.46
N ILE A 161 9.49 17.07 -16.25
CA ILE A 161 9.93 17.91 -15.12
C ILE A 161 10.91 17.10 -14.31
N ILE A 162 12.08 17.67 -13.98
CA ILE A 162 13.13 17.00 -13.20
C ILE A 162 13.37 17.80 -11.94
N PHE A 163 13.14 17.15 -10.78
CA PHE A 163 13.50 17.67 -9.47
C PHE A 163 14.75 16.98 -8.97
N ASN A 164 15.63 17.75 -8.35
CA ASN A 164 16.88 17.25 -7.74
C ASN A 164 17.03 17.83 -6.34
N ASP A 165 17.73 17.11 -5.47
CA ASP A 165 18.32 17.64 -4.25
C ASP A 165 17.30 18.27 -3.29
N LEU A 166 16.20 17.56 -3.06
CA LEU A 166 15.07 18.05 -2.27
C LEU A 166 15.28 17.90 -0.76
N HIS A 167 16.05 16.87 -0.34
CA HIS A 167 16.36 16.57 1.07
C HIS A 167 15.15 16.66 2.02
N LYS A 168 14.00 16.05 1.60
CA LYS A 168 12.73 16.07 2.34
C LYS A 168 12.21 17.46 2.75
N HIS A 169 12.61 18.51 2.03
CA HIS A 169 12.07 19.84 2.23
C HIS A 169 10.74 20.00 1.50
N SER A 170 9.63 19.60 2.15
CA SER A 170 8.27 19.68 1.60
C SER A 170 7.93 21.08 1.11
N GLU A 171 8.32 22.13 1.84
CA GLU A 171 8.08 23.52 1.43
C GLU A 171 8.79 23.86 0.12
N THR A 172 10.01 23.33 -0.07
CA THR A 172 10.77 23.52 -1.33
C THR A 172 10.07 22.80 -2.48
N LEU A 173 9.67 21.55 -2.28
CA LEU A 173 8.93 20.79 -3.29
C LEU A 173 7.64 21.51 -3.68
N GLN A 174 6.84 21.95 -2.72
CA GLN A 174 5.60 22.68 -2.98
C GLN A 174 5.85 24.02 -3.70
N ALA A 175 6.91 24.75 -3.35
CA ALA A 175 7.27 26.01 -4.00
C ALA A 175 7.69 25.78 -5.46
N LEU A 176 8.46 24.74 -5.73
CA LEU A 176 8.86 24.34 -7.09
C LEU A 176 7.68 23.85 -7.89
N TYR A 177 6.83 23.00 -7.30
CA TYR A 177 5.63 22.48 -7.96
C TYR A 177 4.68 23.60 -8.38
N LYS A 178 4.46 24.62 -7.53
CA LYS A 178 3.63 25.79 -7.88
C LYS A 178 4.10 26.51 -9.15
N GLN A 179 5.40 26.44 -9.49
CA GLN A 179 5.93 27.06 -10.69
C GLN A 179 5.69 26.24 -11.95
N VAL A 180 5.52 24.95 -11.81
CA VAL A 180 5.45 24.00 -12.94
C VAL A 180 4.08 23.34 -13.13
N LYS A 181 3.18 23.40 -12.14
CA LYS A 181 1.89 22.69 -12.16
C LYS A 181 1.00 23.03 -13.36
N ASP A 182 1.15 24.22 -13.94
CA ASP A 182 0.36 24.68 -15.09
C ASP A 182 1.05 24.41 -16.43
N LEU A 183 2.27 23.83 -16.40
CA LEU A 183 2.97 23.39 -17.59
C LEU A 183 2.38 22.07 -18.09
N LYS A 184 2.37 21.89 -19.40
CA LYS A 184 2.04 20.58 -19.98
C LYS A 184 3.30 19.71 -19.98
N TYR A 185 3.27 18.62 -19.25
CA TYR A 185 4.35 17.62 -19.20
C TYR A 185 3.77 16.21 -19.22
N ASP A 186 4.61 15.26 -19.58
CA ASP A 186 4.23 13.85 -19.71
C ASP A 186 4.57 13.05 -18.44
N PHE A 187 5.68 13.41 -17.79
CA PHE A 187 6.09 12.75 -16.52
C PHE A 187 7.03 13.63 -15.69
N VAL A 188 7.21 13.21 -14.44
CA VAL A 188 8.12 13.84 -13.48
C VAL A 188 9.23 12.86 -13.12
N VAL A 189 10.46 13.38 -12.99
CA VAL A 189 11.63 12.62 -12.51
C VAL A 189 12.13 13.25 -11.22
N PHE A 190 12.27 12.42 -10.19
CA PHE A 190 13.01 12.76 -8.98
C PHE A 190 14.42 12.16 -9.10
N ASN A 191 15.40 13.01 -9.37
CA ASN A 191 16.74 12.60 -9.77
C ASN A 191 17.74 12.69 -8.60
N GLY A 192 17.53 11.87 -7.58
CA GLY A 192 18.41 11.76 -6.41
C GLY A 192 18.13 12.79 -5.31
N ASP A 193 18.68 12.49 -4.16
CA ASP A 193 18.68 13.29 -2.94
C ASP A 193 17.30 13.85 -2.53
N CYS A 194 16.28 13.02 -2.70
CA CYS A 194 14.91 13.35 -2.27
C CYS A 194 14.73 13.21 -0.77
N ILE A 195 15.52 12.34 -0.15
CA ILE A 195 15.55 12.04 1.29
C ILE A 195 16.99 12.02 1.77
N ASP A 196 17.22 12.18 3.07
CA ASP A 196 18.56 12.21 3.64
C ASP A 196 19.12 10.82 3.94
N ASP A 197 18.28 9.92 4.43
CA ASP A 197 18.68 8.56 4.79
C ASP A 197 17.86 7.51 4.00
N PRO A 198 18.45 6.90 2.95
CA PRO A 198 17.76 5.88 2.15
C PRO A 198 17.48 4.58 2.91
N ALA A 199 18.11 4.36 4.06
CA ALA A 199 17.81 3.24 4.95
C ALA A 199 16.61 3.50 5.86
N ASN A 200 16.17 4.76 5.97
CA ASN A 200 15.03 5.16 6.77
C ASN A 200 13.73 5.02 5.96
N HIS A 201 13.03 3.90 6.16
CA HIS A 201 11.75 3.63 5.48
C HIS A 201 10.68 4.70 5.75
N ASP A 202 10.69 5.31 6.93
CA ASP A 202 9.71 6.34 7.27
C ASP A 202 9.92 7.61 6.45
N GLU A 203 11.18 8.01 6.19
CA GLU A 203 11.49 9.14 5.31
C GLU A 203 11.00 8.91 3.89
N ALA A 204 11.32 7.75 3.32
CA ALA A 204 10.87 7.40 1.98
C ALA A 204 9.34 7.34 1.88
N THR A 205 8.69 6.78 2.91
CA THR A 205 7.23 6.67 2.97
C THR A 205 6.57 8.05 3.08
N CYS A 206 7.11 8.95 3.92
CA CYS A 206 6.63 10.31 4.04
C CYS A 206 6.79 11.09 2.73
N PHE A 207 7.98 11.05 2.13
CA PHE A 207 8.23 11.73 0.85
C PHE A 207 7.23 11.29 -0.24
N LEU A 208 7.03 9.97 -0.40
CA LEU A 208 6.06 9.46 -1.37
C LEU A 208 4.60 9.85 -1.05
N SER A 209 4.27 10.08 0.23
CA SER A 209 2.95 10.58 0.62
C SER A 209 2.76 12.04 0.23
N GLU A 210 3.78 12.87 0.40
CA GLU A 210 3.76 14.30 0.07
C GLU A 210 3.58 14.57 -1.42
N LEU A 211 3.96 13.61 -2.29
CA LEU A 211 3.72 13.71 -3.74
C LEU A 211 2.23 13.63 -4.10
N ASN A 212 1.37 13.29 -3.16
CA ASN A 212 -0.07 13.13 -3.35
C ASN A 212 -0.89 14.32 -2.85
N GLU A 213 -0.28 15.30 -2.20
CA GLU A 213 -0.92 16.54 -1.72
C GLU A 213 -0.82 17.67 -2.75
#